data_fb2515e16877980a8dbd9305d1aadc03
#
_entry.id   fb2515e16877980a8dbd9305d1aadc03
#
_cell.length_a   1.000
_cell.length_b   1.000
_cell.length_c   1.000
_cell.angle_alpha   90.00
_cell.angle_beta   90.00
_cell.angle_gamma   90.00
#
_symmetry.space_group_name_H-M   'P 1'
#
loop_
_entity.id
_entity.type
_entity.pdbx_description
1 polymer ?
#
loop_
_entity_poly.entity_id
_entity_poly.type
_entity_poly.pdbx_seq_one_letter_code
_entity_poly.pdbx_strand_id
1 'polypeptide(L)'
;NLQNQTLPALEEEMEAQDYSAESIQHFLGICVGWLNVHIMIEDCAITGKTPHKWVHKPAEDELVSLEKAVIQTFHDLFKLEAALVSAHYSGEDFASGKALCFRMSYRKADGQYTQAVLVYEEQMVIKLISELLGKQVNRVDKTIAEAMKLISGKFMECMETHFSLKDSYKLEKVNILSFEQLVRSFEFEKQFPPYSLLFRTEKNDYFALCVK
;
A
#
# COMPACT_ATOMS: atom_id res chain seq x y z
N ASN A 1 12.92 -11.74 10.05
CA ASN A 1 13.04 -11.98 11.50
C ASN A 1 13.52 -10.71 12.17
N LEU A 2 12.60 -10.05 12.94
CA LEU A 2 12.80 -8.73 13.54
C LEU A 2 14.15 -8.61 14.27
N GLN A 3 14.44 -9.56 15.17
CA GLN A 3 15.66 -9.51 16.01
C GLN A 3 16.97 -9.70 15.25
N ASN A 4 16.98 -10.51 14.21
CA ASN A 4 18.22 -10.96 13.58
C ASN A 4 18.57 -10.20 12.30
N GLN A 5 17.61 -9.47 11.72
CA GLN A 5 17.80 -8.76 10.45
C GLN A 5 17.30 -7.31 10.52
N THR A 6 16.07 -7.10 10.99
CA THR A 6 15.42 -5.79 10.90
C THR A 6 15.97 -4.82 11.95
N LEU A 7 16.05 -5.23 13.21
CA LEU A 7 16.56 -4.34 14.27
C LEU A 7 18.02 -3.93 14.06
N PRO A 8 18.96 -4.86 13.71
CA PRO A 8 20.34 -4.45 13.41
C PRO A 8 20.44 -3.47 12.22
N ALA A 9 19.65 -3.68 11.16
CA ALA A 9 19.64 -2.78 10.01
C ALA A 9 19.11 -1.38 10.36
N LEU A 10 18.11 -1.30 11.23
CA LEU A 10 17.54 -0.05 11.72
C LEU A 10 18.49 0.68 12.67
N GLU A 11 19.25 -0.07 13.49
CA GLU A 11 20.26 0.48 14.38
C GLU A 11 21.41 1.10 13.57
N GLU A 12 21.90 0.41 12.55
CA GLU A 12 22.88 0.92 11.58
C GLU A 12 22.38 2.18 10.86
N GLU A 13 21.10 2.19 10.45
CA GLU A 13 20.49 3.37 9.80
C GLU A 13 20.42 4.56 10.76
N MET A 14 20.00 4.35 12.00
CA MET A 14 19.94 5.41 13.01
C MET A 14 21.35 5.98 13.30
N GLU A 15 22.35 5.14 13.44
CA GLU A 15 23.75 5.56 13.65
C GLU A 15 24.26 6.36 12.44
N ALA A 16 24.02 5.87 11.21
CA ALA A 16 24.43 6.55 9.99
C ALA A 16 23.79 7.93 9.80
N GLN A 17 22.61 8.15 10.39
CA GLN A 17 21.86 9.41 10.35
C GLN A 17 22.00 10.24 11.62
N ASP A 18 22.98 9.94 12.46
CA ASP A 18 23.25 10.63 13.73
C ASP A 18 21.99 10.79 14.60
N TYR A 19 21.18 9.71 14.69
CA TYR A 19 19.93 9.69 15.46
C TYR A 19 18.97 10.83 15.10
N SER A 20 18.86 11.16 13.83
CA SER A 20 17.94 12.20 13.37
C SER A 20 16.50 11.90 13.78
N ALA A 21 15.67 12.94 13.90
CA ALA A 21 14.24 12.77 14.22
C ALA A 21 13.52 11.86 13.22
N GLU A 22 13.95 11.84 11.96
CA GLU A 22 13.38 10.99 10.90
C GLU A 22 13.77 9.51 11.11
N SER A 23 15.04 9.21 11.43
CA SER A 23 15.47 7.84 11.69
C SER A 23 14.85 7.24 12.95
N ILE A 24 14.70 8.06 14.00
CA ILE A 24 14.01 7.66 15.24
C ILE A 24 12.53 7.38 14.95
N GLN A 25 11.86 8.23 14.18
CA GLN A 25 10.46 8.04 13.83
C GLN A 25 10.26 6.78 12.97
N HIS A 26 11.17 6.50 12.06
CA HIS A 26 11.19 5.27 11.26
C HIS A 26 11.33 4.03 12.16
N PHE A 27 12.31 4.01 13.04
CA PHE A 27 12.53 2.95 14.01
C PHE A 27 11.27 2.68 14.86
N LEU A 28 10.70 3.74 15.44
CA LEU A 28 9.48 3.63 16.25
C LEU A 28 8.29 3.11 15.43
N GLY A 29 8.15 3.55 14.19
CA GLY A 29 7.09 3.07 13.28
C GLY A 29 7.18 1.57 13.06
N ILE A 30 8.36 1.03 12.79
CA ILE A 30 8.58 -0.41 12.60
C ILE A 30 8.35 -1.18 13.90
N CYS A 31 8.83 -0.67 15.04
CA CYS A 31 8.61 -1.32 16.33
C CYS A 31 7.11 -1.38 16.70
N VAL A 32 6.38 -0.29 16.51
CA VAL A 32 4.92 -0.23 16.78
C VAL A 32 4.16 -1.15 15.82
N GLY A 33 4.50 -1.16 14.54
CA GLY A 33 3.92 -2.05 13.56
C GLY A 33 4.12 -3.52 13.93
N TRP A 34 5.36 -3.91 14.24
CA TRP A 34 5.65 -5.26 14.69
C TRP A 34 4.88 -5.64 15.96
N LEU A 35 4.83 -4.74 16.94
CA LEU A 35 4.11 -4.98 18.20
C LEU A 35 2.62 -5.21 17.96
N ASN A 36 2.00 -4.42 17.07
CA ASN A 36 0.60 -4.58 16.72
C ASN A 36 0.34 -5.96 16.07
N VAL A 37 1.20 -6.37 15.12
CA VAL A 37 1.10 -7.70 14.49
C VAL A 37 1.29 -8.81 15.52
N HIS A 38 2.27 -8.66 16.42
CA HIS A 38 2.53 -9.62 17.48
C HIS A 38 1.32 -9.78 18.42
N ILE A 39 0.75 -8.67 18.90
CA ILE A 39 -0.46 -8.68 19.74
C ILE A 39 -1.64 -9.32 19.00
N MET A 40 -1.84 -8.97 17.72
CA MET A 40 -2.97 -9.48 16.94
C MET A 40 -2.87 -10.98 16.63
N ILE A 41 -1.67 -11.51 16.43
CA ILE A 41 -1.45 -12.89 16.00
C ILE A 41 -1.12 -13.79 17.21
N GLU A 42 -0.10 -13.43 17.97
CA GLU A 42 0.44 -14.30 19.03
C GLU A 42 -0.40 -14.24 20.30
N ASP A 43 -0.79 -13.05 20.75
CA ASP A 43 -1.57 -12.90 21.98
C ASP A 43 -3.01 -13.39 21.78
N CYS A 44 -3.58 -13.25 20.57
CA CYS A 44 -4.86 -13.87 20.26
C CYS A 44 -4.77 -15.39 20.27
N ALA A 45 -3.68 -15.99 19.81
CA ALA A 45 -3.45 -17.43 19.86
C ALA A 45 -3.36 -17.94 21.31
N ILE A 46 -2.67 -17.20 22.21
CA ILE A 46 -2.53 -17.52 23.63
C ILE A 46 -3.90 -17.48 24.34
N THR A 47 -4.76 -16.54 23.99
CA THR A 47 -6.08 -16.39 24.62
C THR A 47 -7.13 -17.35 24.06
N GLY A 48 -6.76 -18.23 23.12
CA GLY A 48 -7.68 -19.14 22.43
C GLY A 48 -8.69 -18.42 21.51
N LYS A 49 -8.53 -17.11 21.34
CA LYS A 49 -9.24 -16.37 20.32
C LYS A 49 -8.52 -16.63 19.01
N THR A 50 -9.19 -17.25 18.07
CA THR A 50 -8.66 -17.37 16.70
C THR A 50 -8.31 -15.99 16.22
N PRO A 51 -7.05 -15.69 15.85
CA PRO A 51 -6.76 -14.48 15.11
C PRO A 51 -7.74 -14.47 13.95
N HIS A 52 -8.34 -13.32 13.65
CA HIS A 52 -9.27 -13.24 12.52
C HIS A 52 -8.56 -13.84 11.32
N LYS A 53 -8.94 -15.08 10.97
CA LYS A 53 -8.41 -15.73 9.78
C LYS A 53 -8.65 -14.78 8.63
N TRP A 54 -7.61 -14.49 7.89
CA TRP A 54 -7.72 -13.90 6.55
C TRP A 54 -8.82 -14.66 5.81
N VAL A 55 -9.95 -14.02 5.61
CA VAL A 55 -11.18 -14.69 5.17
C VAL A 55 -11.04 -15.20 3.73
N HIS A 56 -10.03 -14.71 3.01
CA HIS A 56 -9.74 -15.17 1.65
C HIS A 56 -8.23 -15.05 1.38
N LYS A 57 -7.55 -16.19 1.37
CA LYS A 57 -6.24 -16.27 0.74
C LYS A 57 -6.50 -16.51 -0.74
N PRO A 58 -6.14 -15.60 -1.66
CA PRO A 58 -6.25 -15.85 -3.09
C PRO A 58 -5.60 -17.19 -3.44
N ALA A 59 -6.17 -17.92 -4.39
CA ALA A 59 -5.50 -19.08 -4.93
C ALA A 59 -4.13 -18.67 -5.49
N GLU A 60 -3.13 -19.53 -5.37
CA GLU A 60 -1.75 -19.19 -5.77
C GLU A 60 -1.68 -18.76 -7.25
N ASP A 61 -2.45 -19.43 -8.11
CA ASP A 61 -2.58 -19.10 -9.53
C ASP A 61 -3.21 -17.72 -9.77
N GLU A 62 -4.20 -17.34 -8.95
CA GLU A 62 -4.86 -16.05 -9.00
C GLU A 62 -3.91 -14.93 -8.57
N LEU A 63 -3.13 -15.16 -7.51
CA LEU A 63 -2.13 -14.21 -7.03
C LEU A 63 -1.04 -13.96 -8.09
N VAL A 64 -0.53 -15.00 -8.73
CA VAL A 64 0.47 -14.87 -9.81
C VAL A 64 -0.09 -14.11 -11.01
N SER A 65 -1.34 -14.36 -11.38
CA SER A 65 -2.00 -13.63 -12.48
C SER A 65 -2.18 -12.16 -12.14
N LEU A 66 -2.60 -11.87 -10.92
CA LEU A 66 -2.81 -10.52 -10.41
C LEU A 66 -1.49 -9.75 -10.30
N GLU A 67 -0.43 -10.37 -9.77
CA GLU A 67 0.91 -9.80 -9.70
C GLU A 67 1.38 -9.34 -11.08
N LYS A 68 1.30 -10.22 -12.08
CA LYS A 68 1.68 -9.88 -13.46
C LYS A 68 0.87 -8.72 -14.03
N ALA A 69 -0.43 -8.71 -13.80
CA ALA A 69 -1.30 -7.65 -14.28
C ALA A 69 -0.99 -6.30 -13.63
N VAL A 70 -0.72 -6.29 -12.31
CA VAL A 70 -0.31 -5.08 -11.58
C VAL A 70 1.01 -4.56 -12.09
N ILE A 71 2.03 -5.42 -12.22
CA ILE A 71 3.36 -5.05 -12.72
C ILE A 71 3.26 -4.49 -14.14
N GLN A 72 2.53 -5.17 -15.04
CA GLN A 72 2.36 -4.69 -16.40
C GLN A 72 1.64 -3.34 -16.47
N THR A 73 0.53 -3.18 -15.74
CA THR A 73 -0.23 -1.92 -15.69
C THR A 73 0.63 -0.79 -15.11
N PHE A 74 1.42 -1.08 -14.07
CA PHE A 74 2.33 -0.12 -13.46
C PHE A 74 3.42 0.30 -14.44
N HIS A 75 4.04 -0.66 -15.13
CA HIS A 75 5.03 -0.38 -16.18
C HIS A 75 4.44 0.48 -17.32
N ASP A 76 3.23 0.15 -17.78
CA ASP A 76 2.59 0.87 -18.89
C ASP A 76 2.30 2.33 -18.54
N LEU A 77 1.91 2.59 -17.30
CA LEU A 77 1.58 3.95 -16.83
C LEU A 77 2.80 4.76 -16.41
N PHE A 78 3.76 4.15 -15.74
CA PHE A 78 4.86 4.86 -15.09
C PHE A 78 6.23 4.62 -15.74
N LYS A 79 6.34 3.64 -16.65
CA LYS A 79 7.61 3.23 -17.28
C LYS A 79 8.68 2.81 -16.26
N LEU A 80 8.23 2.23 -15.15
CA LEU A 80 9.09 1.69 -14.09
C LEU A 80 8.84 0.20 -13.93
N GLU A 81 9.91 -0.55 -13.71
CA GLU A 81 9.83 -1.96 -13.34
C GLU A 81 9.48 -2.08 -11.84
N ALA A 82 8.69 -3.08 -11.52
CA ALA A 82 8.31 -3.38 -10.14
C ALA A 82 8.32 -4.88 -9.87
N ALA A 83 8.43 -5.24 -8.59
CA ALA A 83 8.35 -6.62 -8.13
C ALA A 83 7.49 -6.70 -6.86
N LEU A 84 6.74 -7.80 -6.71
CA LEU A 84 5.97 -8.08 -5.51
C LEU A 84 6.92 -8.35 -4.35
N VAL A 85 6.73 -7.65 -3.23
CA VAL A 85 7.48 -7.83 -1.99
C VAL A 85 6.67 -8.63 -0.97
N SER A 86 5.38 -8.33 -0.86
CA SER A 86 4.49 -8.99 0.09
C SER A 86 3.06 -9.07 -0.47
N ALA A 87 2.38 -10.19 -0.20
CA ALA A 87 0.95 -10.35 -0.45
C ALA A 87 0.10 -10.00 0.78
N HIS A 88 0.70 -9.42 1.81
CA HIS A 88 0.07 -9.08 3.09
C HIS A 88 0.54 -7.71 3.57
N TYR A 89 0.18 -6.67 2.80
CA TYR A 89 0.47 -5.29 3.19
C TYR A 89 -0.51 -4.82 4.27
N SER A 90 0.00 -4.31 5.37
CA SER A 90 -0.76 -3.85 6.53
C SER A 90 -0.59 -2.36 6.86
N GLY A 91 0.10 -1.62 6.00
CA GLY A 91 0.38 -0.20 6.21
C GLY A 91 1.70 0.09 6.94
N GLU A 92 2.52 -0.94 7.17
CA GLU A 92 3.73 -0.85 8.01
C GLU A 92 5.02 -0.57 7.23
N ASP A 93 5.02 -0.80 5.91
CA ASP A 93 6.25 -0.97 5.13
C ASP A 93 6.72 0.27 4.35
N PHE A 94 6.11 1.43 4.59
CA PHE A 94 6.60 2.67 4.00
C PHE A 94 7.58 3.35 4.97
N ALA A 95 8.85 3.21 4.68
CA ALA A 95 9.96 3.69 5.49
C ALA A 95 9.92 5.20 5.81
N SER A 96 9.34 6.00 4.92
CA SER A 96 9.27 7.46 5.10
C SER A 96 8.05 7.95 5.90
N GLY A 97 7.09 7.09 6.19
CA GLY A 97 5.81 7.47 6.82
C GLY A 97 4.97 8.45 5.99
N LYS A 98 5.46 8.87 4.83
CA LYS A 98 4.80 9.80 3.92
C LYS A 98 4.31 9.04 2.69
N ALA A 99 3.00 8.94 2.56
CA ALA A 99 2.37 8.26 1.45
C ALA A 99 1.18 9.06 0.91
N LEU A 100 0.94 8.91 -0.38
CA LEU A 100 -0.29 9.35 -1.04
C LEU A 100 -1.22 8.16 -1.16
N CYS A 101 -2.39 8.26 -0.55
CA CYS A 101 -3.37 7.20 -0.51
C CYS A 101 -4.62 7.60 -1.30
N PHE A 102 -5.02 6.77 -2.25
CA PHE A 102 -6.18 7.00 -3.11
C PHE A 102 -7.17 5.87 -2.92
N ARG A 103 -8.34 6.20 -2.37
CA ARG A 103 -9.43 5.24 -2.19
C ARG A 103 -10.45 5.38 -3.31
N MET A 104 -10.64 4.33 -4.07
CA MET A 104 -11.70 4.17 -5.06
C MET A 104 -12.85 3.41 -4.42
N SER A 105 -14.04 3.97 -4.55
CA SER A 105 -15.28 3.39 -4.02
C SER A 105 -16.14 2.94 -5.18
N TYR A 106 -16.56 1.69 -5.14
CA TYR A 106 -17.37 1.07 -6.18
C TYR A 106 -18.70 0.61 -5.60
N ARG A 107 -19.79 0.78 -6.36
CA ARG A 107 -21.11 0.33 -5.98
C ARG A 107 -21.74 -0.54 -7.06
N LYS A 108 -22.38 -1.60 -6.65
CA LYS A 108 -23.19 -2.48 -7.47
C LYS A 108 -24.64 -2.00 -7.53
N ALA A 109 -25.40 -2.40 -8.56
CA ALA A 109 -26.79 -2.02 -8.73
C ALA A 109 -27.69 -2.45 -7.56
N ASP A 110 -27.35 -3.55 -6.88
CA ASP A 110 -28.06 -4.06 -5.69
C ASP A 110 -27.68 -3.36 -4.38
N GLY A 111 -26.81 -2.33 -4.44
CA GLY A 111 -26.35 -1.58 -3.31
C GLY A 111 -25.11 -2.15 -2.61
N GLN A 112 -24.59 -3.30 -3.03
CA GLN A 112 -23.32 -3.82 -2.53
C GLN A 112 -22.19 -2.84 -2.85
N TYR A 113 -21.21 -2.83 -1.98
CA TYR A 113 -20.13 -1.86 -2.00
C TYR A 113 -18.77 -2.55 -1.87
N THR A 114 -17.80 -2.08 -2.64
CA THR A 114 -16.42 -2.53 -2.55
C THR A 114 -15.46 -1.35 -2.68
N GLN A 115 -14.24 -1.53 -2.25
CA GLN A 115 -13.21 -0.49 -2.27
C GLN A 115 -11.89 -1.03 -2.79
N ALA A 116 -11.17 -0.18 -3.51
CA ALA A 116 -9.77 -0.36 -3.78
C ALA A 116 -8.97 0.82 -3.23
N VAL A 117 -7.78 0.55 -2.73
CA VAL A 117 -6.87 1.59 -2.26
C VAL A 117 -5.53 1.40 -2.94
N LEU A 118 -5.03 2.47 -3.55
CA LEU A 118 -3.66 2.59 -4.04
C LEU A 118 -2.89 3.51 -3.11
N VAL A 119 -1.73 3.05 -2.71
CA VAL A 119 -0.83 3.77 -1.82
C VAL A 119 0.50 3.91 -2.52
N TYR A 120 1.00 5.14 -2.64
CA TYR A 120 2.30 5.43 -3.25
C TYR A 120 3.20 6.11 -2.23
N GLU A 121 4.42 5.69 -2.13
CA GLU A 121 5.44 6.43 -1.36
C GLU A 121 5.62 7.83 -1.95
N GLU A 122 5.64 8.86 -1.10
CA GLU A 122 5.73 10.27 -1.56
C GLU A 122 6.99 10.51 -2.40
N GLN A 123 8.12 9.90 -2.01
CA GLN A 123 9.39 10.03 -2.73
C GLN A 123 9.31 9.45 -4.14
N MET A 124 8.60 8.32 -4.33
CA MET A 124 8.35 7.76 -5.65
C MET A 124 7.62 8.77 -6.54
N VAL A 125 6.56 9.39 -6.01
CA VAL A 125 5.77 10.37 -6.76
C VAL A 125 6.60 11.61 -7.10
N ILE A 126 7.41 12.11 -6.17
CA ILE A 126 8.32 13.25 -6.40
C ILE A 126 9.30 12.93 -7.52
N LYS A 127 9.97 11.78 -7.50
CA LYS A 127 10.91 11.36 -8.54
C LYS A 127 10.21 11.24 -9.91
N LEU A 128 9.07 10.54 -9.94
CA LEU A 128 8.28 10.34 -11.16
C LEU A 128 7.86 11.67 -11.80
N ILE A 129 7.30 12.58 -11.02
CA ILE A 129 6.83 13.88 -11.51
C ILE A 129 8.02 14.77 -11.92
N SER A 130 9.15 14.70 -11.19
CA SER A 130 10.35 15.42 -11.57
C SER A 130 10.88 14.99 -12.95
N GLU A 131 10.87 13.69 -13.23
CA GLU A 131 11.26 13.16 -14.54
C GLU A 131 10.29 13.57 -15.64
N LEU A 132 8.98 13.45 -15.40
CA LEU A 132 7.95 13.84 -16.38
C LEU A 132 8.00 15.33 -16.74
N LEU A 133 8.28 16.19 -15.77
CA LEU A 133 8.33 17.63 -15.97
C LEU A 133 9.71 18.14 -16.42
N GLY A 134 10.74 17.29 -16.37
CA GLY A 134 12.14 17.69 -16.63
C GLY A 134 12.66 18.76 -15.67
N LYS A 135 12.08 18.85 -14.47
CA LYS A 135 12.48 19.79 -13.42
C LYS A 135 12.36 19.16 -12.04
N GLN A 136 13.18 19.62 -11.10
CA GLN A 136 13.13 19.14 -9.73
C GLN A 136 11.84 19.56 -9.03
N VAL A 137 11.15 18.58 -8.46
CA VAL A 137 10.01 18.74 -7.57
C VAL A 137 10.45 18.31 -6.17
N ASN A 138 10.17 19.12 -5.15
CA ASN A 138 10.65 18.86 -3.78
C ASN A 138 9.53 18.44 -2.82
N ARG A 139 8.29 18.52 -3.24
CA ARG A 139 7.11 18.13 -2.44
C ARG A 139 5.91 17.86 -3.34
N VAL A 140 5.01 17.05 -2.84
CA VAL A 140 3.70 16.85 -3.47
C VAL A 140 2.77 18.00 -3.07
N ASP A 141 2.36 18.79 -4.05
CA ASP A 141 1.34 19.82 -3.89
C ASP A 141 -0.04 19.29 -4.31
N LYS A 142 -1.07 20.13 -4.16
CA LYS A 142 -2.45 19.78 -4.52
C LYS A 142 -2.59 19.39 -6.01
N THR A 143 -1.85 20.03 -6.90
CA THR A 143 -1.91 19.77 -8.34
C THR A 143 -1.38 18.36 -8.64
N ILE A 144 -0.24 18.03 -8.06
CA ILE A 144 0.37 16.69 -8.18
C ILE A 144 -0.54 15.63 -7.57
N ALA A 145 -1.13 15.89 -6.40
CA ALA A 145 -2.05 14.96 -5.77
C ALA A 145 -3.31 14.70 -6.63
N GLU A 146 -3.89 15.73 -7.25
CA GLU A 146 -5.03 15.56 -8.15
C GLU A 146 -4.62 14.84 -9.47
N ALA A 147 -3.42 15.09 -10.00
CA ALA A 147 -2.90 14.33 -11.14
C ALA A 147 -2.72 12.84 -10.80
N MET A 148 -2.12 12.54 -9.65
CA MET A 148 -1.96 11.16 -9.17
C MET A 148 -3.30 10.47 -8.90
N LYS A 149 -4.31 11.21 -8.46
CA LYS A 149 -5.68 10.70 -8.30
C LYS A 149 -6.28 10.26 -9.65
N LEU A 150 -6.10 11.03 -10.71
CA LEU A 150 -6.54 10.65 -12.06
C LEU A 150 -5.79 9.42 -12.57
N ILE A 151 -4.48 9.36 -12.38
CA ILE A 151 -3.65 8.21 -12.75
C ILE A 151 -4.07 6.97 -11.96
N SER A 152 -4.35 7.10 -10.67
CA SER A 152 -4.84 5.99 -9.83
C SER A 152 -6.20 5.46 -10.30
N GLY A 153 -7.09 6.36 -10.72
CA GLY A 153 -8.36 5.97 -11.36
C GLY A 153 -8.13 5.18 -12.65
N LYS A 154 -7.19 5.63 -13.49
CA LYS A 154 -6.83 4.93 -14.73
C LYS A 154 -6.17 3.57 -14.47
N PHE A 155 -5.31 3.49 -13.46
CA PHE A 155 -4.71 2.22 -13.02
C PHE A 155 -5.79 1.21 -12.66
N MET A 156 -6.76 1.61 -11.82
CA MET A 156 -7.83 0.72 -11.41
C MET A 156 -8.78 0.35 -12.56
N GLU A 157 -9.05 1.26 -13.50
CA GLU A 157 -9.80 0.93 -14.71
C GLU A 157 -9.16 -0.23 -15.50
N CYS A 158 -7.83 -0.24 -15.61
CA CYS A 158 -7.10 -1.35 -16.23
C CYS A 158 -7.19 -2.65 -15.41
N MET A 159 -7.32 -2.54 -14.09
CA MET A 159 -7.37 -3.68 -13.17
C MET A 159 -8.78 -4.23 -12.91
N GLU A 160 -9.84 -3.53 -13.32
CA GLU A 160 -11.24 -3.89 -13.01
C GLU A 160 -11.63 -5.31 -13.46
N THR A 161 -11.08 -5.78 -14.58
CA THR A 161 -11.33 -7.14 -15.08
C THR A 161 -10.76 -8.22 -14.16
N HIS A 162 -9.63 -7.97 -13.52
CA HIS A 162 -8.97 -8.92 -12.62
C HIS A 162 -9.69 -9.06 -11.27
N PHE A 163 -10.45 -8.05 -10.88
CA PHE A 163 -11.20 -8.05 -9.62
C PHE A 163 -12.71 -8.27 -9.82
N SER A 164 -13.14 -8.66 -11.03
CA SER A 164 -14.56 -8.82 -11.38
C SER A 164 -15.40 -7.56 -11.11
N LEU A 165 -14.78 -6.39 -11.17
CA LEU A 165 -15.45 -5.11 -10.94
C LEU A 165 -16.19 -4.63 -12.17
N LYS A 166 -15.65 -4.87 -13.37
CA LYS A 166 -16.09 -4.27 -14.63
C LYS A 166 -17.58 -4.47 -14.95
N ASP A 167 -18.09 -5.69 -14.73
CA ASP A 167 -19.46 -6.06 -15.15
C ASP A 167 -20.51 -5.84 -14.06
N SER A 168 -20.09 -5.63 -12.82
CA SER A 168 -20.97 -5.62 -11.65
C SER A 168 -20.94 -4.32 -10.87
N TYR A 169 -19.85 -3.58 -10.91
CA TYR A 169 -19.65 -2.41 -10.09
C TYR A 169 -19.38 -1.16 -10.91
N LYS A 170 -19.84 -0.03 -10.41
CA LYS A 170 -19.58 1.29 -10.98
C LYS A 170 -18.72 2.10 -10.03
N LEU A 171 -17.64 2.68 -10.53
CA LEU A 171 -16.84 3.64 -9.78
C LEU A 171 -17.68 4.87 -9.42
N GLU A 172 -17.89 5.11 -8.13
CA GLU A 172 -18.66 6.27 -7.65
C GLU A 172 -17.74 7.44 -7.32
N LYS A 173 -16.60 7.16 -6.67
CA LYS A 173 -15.77 8.21 -6.11
C LYS A 173 -14.31 7.78 -5.98
N VAL A 174 -13.40 8.73 -6.21
CA VAL A 174 -11.99 8.65 -5.85
C VAL A 174 -11.69 9.71 -4.80
N ASN A 175 -11.22 9.29 -3.64
CA ASN A 175 -10.83 10.17 -2.53
C ASN A 175 -9.33 10.09 -2.29
N ILE A 176 -8.74 11.22 -1.91
CA ILE A 176 -7.40 11.25 -1.33
C ILE A 176 -7.57 11.07 0.18
N LEU A 177 -6.81 10.14 0.76
CA LEU A 177 -6.78 9.91 2.21
C LEU A 177 -5.42 10.34 2.76
N SER A 178 -5.39 10.81 4.01
CA SER A 178 -4.13 10.83 4.74
C SER A 178 -3.71 9.40 5.11
N PHE A 179 -2.42 9.18 5.33
CA PHE A 179 -1.92 7.87 5.77
C PHE A 179 -2.58 7.43 7.09
N GLU A 180 -2.80 8.35 8.02
CA GLU A 180 -3.55 8.09 9.25
C GLU A 180 -4.99 7.61 9.01
N GLN A 181 -5.69 8.20 8.04
CA GLN A 181 -7.03 7.77 7.66
C GLN A 181 -7.02 6.37 7.03
N LEU A 182 -5.98 6.05 6.27
CA LEU A 182 -5.78 4.71 5.72
C LEU A 182 -5.59 3.68 6.84
N VAL A 183 -4.63 3.91 7.74
CA VAL A 183 -4.34 2.99 8.86
C VAL A 183 -5.59 2.78 9.70
N ARG A 184 -6.30 3.85 10.08
CA ARG A 184 -7.58 3.75 10.79
C ARG A 184 -8.61 2.93 10.03
N SER A 185 -8.68 3.03 8.72
CA SER A 185 -9.64 2.23 7.94
C SER A 185 -9.34 0.73 8.01
N PHE A 186 -8.07 0.33 8.10
CA PHE A 186 -7.69 -1.06 8.34
C PHE A 186 -7.99 -1.52 9.77
N GLU A 187 -7.78 -0.66 10.77
CA GLU A 187 -8.05 -0.98 12.19
C GLU A 187 -9.55 -1.14 12.49
N PHE A 188 -10.40 -0.24 11.95
CA PHE A 188 -11.83 -0.27 12.20
C PHE A 188 -12.58 -1.38 11.48
N GLU A 189 -12.09 -1.84 10.34
CA GLU A 189 -12.83 -2.78 9.51
C GLU A 189 -12.70 -4.24 9.93
N LYS A 190 -11.98 -4.57 11.01
CA LYS A 190 -11.79 -5.95 11.55
C LYS A 190 -11.49 -7.04 10.51
N GLN A 191 -11.33 -6.68 9.25
CA GLN A 191 -11.05 -7.55 8.12
C GLN A 191 -10.08 -6.85 7.19
N PHE A 192 -8.91 -7.44 7.03
CA PHE A 192 -7.97 -6.99 5.99
C PHE A 192 -8.56 -7.25 4.60
N PRO A 193 -8.26 -6.38 3.62
CA PRO A 193 -8.65 -6.64 2.24
C PRO A 193 -8.15 -8.01 1.78
N PRO A 194 -8.96 -8.79 1.05
CA PRO A 194 -8.54 -10.10 0.53
C PRO A 194 -7.30 -9.99 -0.36
N TYR A 195 -7.14 -8.86 -1.05
CA TYR A 195 -5.92 -8.54 -1.81
C TYR A 195 -5.25 -7.33 -1.15
N SER A 196 -4.05 -7.53 -0.63
CA SER A 196 -3.25 -6.49 0.00
C SER A 196 -1.79 -6.68 -0.39
N LEU A 197 -1.40 -6.07 -1.51
CA LEU A 197 -0.17 -6.34 -2.21
C LEU A 197 0.78 -5.16 -2.08
N LEU A 198 2.02 -5.43 -1.69
CA LEU A 198 3.11 -4.47 -1.64
C LEU A 198 4.11 -4.75 -2.75
N PHE A 199 4.46 -3.72 -3.50
CA PHE A 199 5.44 -3.77 -4.57
C PHE A 199 6.60 -2.81 -4.30
N ARG A 200 7.77 -3.17 -4.82
CA ARG A 200 8.96 -2.34 -4.83
C ARG A 200 9.37 -2.07 -6.27
N THR A 201 9.67 -0.82 -6.58
CA THR A 201 10.20 -0.43 -7.89
C THR A 201 11.70 -0.69 -8.00
N GLU A 202 12.23 -0.68 -9.22
CA GLU A 202 13.68 -0.74 -9.51
C GLU A 202 14.47 0.41 -8.85
N LYS A 203 13.80 1.53 -8.51
CA LYS A 203 14.38 2.68 -7.82
C LYS A 203 14.29 2.60 -6.30
N ASN A 204 13.93 1.42 -5.76
CA ASN A 204 13.72 1.14 -4.33
C ASN A 204 12.60 1.98 -3.67
N ASP A 205 11.67 2.50 -4.43
CA ASP A 205 10.47 3.13 -3.90
C ASP A 205 9.32 2.09 -3.85
N TYR A 206 8.29 2.35 -3.06
CA TYR A 206 7.21 1.40 -2.82
C TYR A 206 5.84 1.92 -3.25
N PHE A 207 4.98 0.99 -3.65
CA PHE A 207 3.55 1.22 -3.77
C PHE A 207 2.76 -0.01 -3.32
N ALA A 208 1.51 0.19 -2.92
CA ALA A 208 0.65 -0.91 -2.53
C ALA A 208 -0.73 -0.82 -3.19
N LEU A 209 -1.33 -1.98 -3.43
CA LEU A 209 -2.69 -2.15 -3.90
C LEU A 209 -3.47 -3.02 -2.92
N CYS A 210 -4.56 -2.48 -2.39
CA CYS A 210 -5.49 -3.20 -1.53
C CYS A 210 -6.87 -3.19 -2.18
N VAL A 211 -7.53 -4.35 -2.29
CA VAL A 211 -8.89 -4.48 -2.84
C VAL A 211 -9.74 -5.32 -1.90
N LYS A 212 -10.94 -4.82 -1.57
CA LYS A 212 -11.88 -5.45 -0.65
C LYS A 212 -13.13 -5.88 -1.39
#